data_aad1e04ae1e734d11860c1bd07142eac
#
_entry.id   aad1e04ae1e734d11860c1bd07142eac
#
_cell.length_a   1.000
_cell.length_b   1.000
_cell.length_c   1.000
_cell.angle_alpha   90.00
_cell.angle_beta   90.00
_cell.angle_gamma   90.00
#
_symmetry.space_group_name_H-M   'P 1'
#
loop_
_entity.id
_entity.type
_entity.pdbx_description
1 polymer ?
#
loop_
_entity_poly.entity_id
_entity_poly.type
_entity_poly.pdbx_seq_one_letter_code
_entity_poly.pdbx_strand_id
1 'polypeptide(L)'
;TQNCGDKVQTAFDLERYTEALREQPLDETARKDLESGNWLFGRGSMDMKAGLALFLASMEEWADDPTLAVNILFWAVPDEEANSAGMIGSLRTFLHICEEEHLKVVAALTGEPCFWTAETKTVPAVRPYYTGTTGKLMPFFYAFGKSAHIGNYLHGFSAALLISEIVCLAEADTALYEGSGLDLLAPPACLSMEVHRNGYSVTVPEEASAYFNVLTAAKKPADVLRWAQMTAARAAAQARSKLMRALLFAQD
;
A
#
# COMPACT_ATOMS: atom_id res chain seq x y z
N THR A 1 11.29 10.35 -5.29
CA THR A 1 11.12 10.54 -6.74
C THR A 1 9.90 11.37 -7.11
N GLN A 2 8.88 11.44 -6.27
CA GLN A 2 7.66 12.23 -6.53
C GLN A 2 7.94 13.72 -6.73
N ASN A 3 9.01 14.24 -6.15
CA ASN A 3 9.41 15.65 -6.23
C ASN A 3 10.48 15.95 -7.29
N CYS A 4 10.80 14.99 -8.15
CA CYS A 4 11.86 15.17 -9.15
C CYS A 4 11.39 15.93 -10.40
N GLY A 5 10.08 16.17 -10.59
CA GLY A 5 9.54 16.78 -11.80
C GLY A 5 10.04 16.06 -13.06
N ASP A 6 10.48 16.82 -14.06
CA ASP A 6 10.99 16.27 -15.32
C ASP A 6 12.36 15.55 -15.18
N LYS A 7 12.92 15.52 -13.96
CA LYS A 7 14.26 14.94 -13.68
C LYS A 7 14.21 13.49 -13.16
N VAL A 8 13.07 12.81 -13.28
CA VAL A 8 12.89 11.40 -12.84
C VAL A 8 13.97 10.47 -13.44
N GLN A 9 14.36 10.71 -14.69
CA GLN A 9 15.38 9.89 -15.35
C GLN A 9 16.78 10.03 -14.73
N THR A 10 17.06 11.12 -14.01
CA THR A 10 18.36 11.33 -13.33
C THR A 10 18.39 10.71 -11.94
N ALA A 11 17.27 10.21 -11.42
CA ALA A 11 17.15 9.71 -10.06
C ALA A 11 18.07 8.50 -9.74
N PHE A 12 18.57 7.80 -10.76
CA PHE A 12 19.55 6.71 -10.63
C PHE A 12 21.00 7.14 -10.83
N ASP A 13 21.25 8.40 -11.22
CA ASP A 13 22.56 9.01 -11.32
C ASP A 13 22.73 9.97 -10.14
N LEU A 14 23.47 9.52 -9.12
CA LEU A 14 23.55 10.22 -7.84
C LEU A 14 24.15 11.63 -7.99
N GLU A 15 25.13 11.82 -8.86
CA GLU A 15 25.78 13.11 -9.07
C GLU A 15 24.84 14.10 -9.75
N ARG A 16 24.26 13.70 -10.88
CA ARG A 16 23.28 14.53 -11.61
C ARG A 16 22.04 14.81 -10.80
N TYR A 17 21.57 13.84 -10.02
CA TYR A 17 20.40 14.03 -9.17
C TYR A 17 20.69 15.01 -8.04
N THR A 18 21.85 14.88 -7.37
CA THR A 18 22.28 15.81 -6.31
C THR A 18 22.39 17.24 -6.84
N GLU A 19 22.99 17.43 -8.04
CA GLU A 19 23.08 18.74 -8.67
C GLU A 19 21.68 19.30 -9.01
N ALA A 20 20.81 18.45 -9.54
CA ALA A 20 19.43 18.84 -9.85
C ALA A 20 18.62 19.26 -8.60
N LEU A 21 18.91 18.70 -7.42
CA LEU A 21 18.28 19.08 -6.18
C LEU A 21 18.67 20.49 -5.71
N ARG A 22 19.86 20.98 -6.06
CA ARG A 22 20.30 22.34 -5.71
C ARG A 22 19.39 23.43 -6.27
N GLU A 23 18.74 23.14 -7.39
CA GLU A 23 17.81 24.05 -8.06
C GLU A 23 16.38 23.97 -7.52
N GLN A 24 16.09 23.04 -6.59
CA GLN A 24 14.75 22.84 -6.05
C GLN A 24 14.50 23.72 -4.82
N PRO A 25 13.25 24.10 -4.55
CA PRO A 25 12.86 24.74 -3.32
C PRO A 25 12.93 23.71 -2.16
N LEU A 26 14.06 23.66 -1.48
CA LEU A 26 14.30 22.79 -0.33
C LEU A 26 14.08 23.57 0.97
N ASP A 27 13.58 22.91 2.00
CA ASP A 27 13.60 23.44 3.34
C ASP A 27 15.04 23.58 3.88
N GLU A 28 15.19 24.26 5.00
CA GLU A 28 16.51 24.59 5.57
C GLU A 28 17.30 23.34 5.94
N THR A 29 16.65 22.30 6.47
CA THR A 29 17.30 21.04 6.87
C THR A 29 17.79 20.28 5.65
N ALA A 30 16.92 20.08 4.65
CA ALA A 30 17.29 19.41 3.41
C ALA A 30 18.41 20.15 2.64
N ARG A 31 18.43 21.46 2.70
CA ARG A 31 19.52 22.27 2.10
C ARG A 31 20.84 22.08 2.85
N LYS A 32 20.83 22.09 4.17
CA LYS A 32 22.03 21.78 4.97
C LYS A 32 22.56 20.39 4.71
N ASP A 33 21.70 19.40 4.62
CA ASP A 33 22.06 18.03 4.31
C ASP A 33 22.71 17.94 2.92
N LEU A 34 22.12 18.59 1.92
CA LEU A 34 22.64 18.63 0.56
C LEU A 34 24.02 19.32 0.48
N GLU A 35 24.22 20.42 1.21
CA GLU A 35 25.47 21.18 1.23
C GLU A 35 26.58 20.50 2.04
N SER A 36 26.22 19.65 3.00
CA SER A 36 27.19 18.94 3.85
C SER A 36 28.07 17.94 3.10
N GLY A 37 27.61 17.42 1.97
CA GLY A 37 28.27 16.37 1.20
C GLY A 37 28.28 14.99 1.87
N ASN A 38 27.57 14.83 3.01
CA ASN A 38 27.55 13.58 3.79
C ASN A 38 26.35 12.69 3.43
N TRP A 39 25.55 13.06 2.45
CA TRP A 39 24.35 12.36 2.05
C TRP A 39 24.37 11.93 0.59
N LEU A 40 23.84 10.74 0.33
CA LEU A 40 23.62 10.24 -1.02
C LEU A 40 22.14 10.42 -1.38
N PHE A 41 21.89 11.18 -2.45
CA PHE A 41 20.53 11.43 -2.94
C PHE A 41 20.29 10.63 -4.23
N GLY A 42 19.21 9.84 -4.24
CA GLY A 42 18.85 9.08 -5.42
C GLY A 42 17.76 8.05 -5.14
N ARG A 43 17.22 7.47 -6.21
CA ARG A 43 16.24 6.38 -6.10
C ARG A 43 16.90 5.15 -5.49
N GLY A 44 16.22 4.58 -4.48
CA GLY A 44 16.69 3.39 -3.78
C GLY A 44 17.81 3.65 -2.76
N SER A 45 18.28 4.89 -2.56
CA SER A 45 19.32 5.18 -1.56
C SER A 45 18.82 4.88 -0.15
N MET A 46 17.69 5.45 0.25
CA MET A 46 17.09 5.19 1.56
C MET A 46 16.23 3.95 1.56
N ASP A 47 15.41 3.77 0.55
CA ASP A 47 14.51 2.65 0.36
C ASP A 47 15.01 1.77 -0.81
N MET A 48 15.74 0.63 -0.48
CA MET A 48 16.23 0.41 0.90
C MET A 48 17.73 0.04 0.93
N LYS A 49 18.55 0.59 0.03
CA LYS A 49 20.01 0.29 0.02
C LYS A 49 20.72 0.72 1.31
N ALA A 50 20.22 1.76 1.99
CA ALA A 50 20.73 2.15 3.29
C ALA A 50 20.60 1.03 4.33
N GLY A 51 19.44 0.34 4.37
CA GLY A 51 19.24 -0.82 5.24
C GLY A 51 20.14 -1.99 4.89
N LEU A 52 20.32 -2.28 3.59
CA LEU A 52 21.26 -3.32 3.15
C LEU A 52 22.71 -3.01 3.56
N ALA A 53 23.16 -1.77 3.39
CA ALA A 53 24.49 -1.34 3.78
C ALA A 53 24.70 -1.43 5.30
N LEU A 54 23.67 -1.05 6.10
CA LEU A 54 23.69 -1.19 7.54
C LEU A 54 23.86 -2.65 7.98
N PHE A 55 23.10 -3.56 7.38
CA PHE A 55 23.21 -4.99 7.70
C PHE A 55 24.58 -5.56 7.34
N LEU A 56 25.13 -5.21 6.16
CA LEU A 56 26.46 -5.65 5.76
C LEU A 56 27.55 -5.13 6.73
N ALA A 57 27.51 -3.85 7.08
CA ALA A 57 28.45 -3.27 8.04
C ALA A 57 28.34 -3.94 9.42
N SER A 58 27.11 -4.22 9.89
CA SER A 58 26.90 -4.94 11.14
C SER A 58 27.44 -6.38 11.09
N MET A 59 27.28 -7.05 9.95
CA MET A 59 27.83 -8.41 9.77
C MET A 59 29.36 -8.41 9.79
N GLU A 60 30.01 -7.41 9.17
CA GLU A 60 31.45 -7.24 9.23
C GLU A 60 31.92 -7.04 10.68
N GLU A 61 31.21 -6.21 11.45
CA GLU A 61 31.55 -5.97 12.87
C GLU A 61 31.38 -7.24 13.72
N TRP A 62 30.38 -8.06 13.43
CA TRP A 62 30.06 -9.27 14.21
C TRP A 62 30.76 -10.53 13.71
N ALA A 63 31.43 -10.49 12.57
CA ALA A 63 32.06 -11.68 11.95
C ALA A 63 33.07 -12.37 12.86
N ASP A 64 33.80 -11.60 13.66
CA ASP A 64 34.83 -12.09 14.57
C ASP A 64 34.40 -12.09 16.05
N ASP A 65 33.12 -11.86 16.35
CA ASP A 65 32.61 -11.85 17.72
C ASP A 65 32.39 -13.27 18.25
N PRO A 66 33.26 -13.79 19.15
CA PRO A 66 33.13 -15.13 19.69
C PRO A 66 31.95 -15.31 20.64
N THR A 67 31.28 -14.21 21.02
CA THR A 67 30.12 -14.24 21.90
C THR A 67 28.79 -14.39 21.13
N LEU A 68 28.82 -14.23 19.82
CA LEU A 68 27.64 -14.36 18.99
C LEU A 68 27.20 -15.83 18.90
N ALA A 69 26.09 -16.14 19.54
CA ALA A 69 25.56 -17.51 19.66
C ALA A 69 24.54 -17.88 18.57
N VAL A 70 24.49 -17.12 17.47
CA VAL A 70 23.55 -17.32 16.35
C VAL A 70 24.30 -17.22 15.02
N ASN A 71 23.77 -17.90 14.02
CA ASN A 71 24.19 -17.67 12.63
C ASN A 71 23.38 -16.50 12.04
N ILE A 72 24.04 -15.68 11.24
CA ILE A 72 23.40 -14.59 10.51
C ILE A 72 23.36 -14.95 9.04
N LEU A 73 22.18 -14.97 8.46
CA LEU A 73 21.98 -15.14 7.03
C LEU A 73 21.48 -13.82 6.43
N PHE A 74 22.28 -13.24 5.54
CA PHE A 74 21.88 -12.06 4.78
C PHE A 74 21.18 -12.46 3.50
N TRP A 75 19.92 -12.03 3.37
CA TRP A 75 19.06 -12.39 2.25
C TRP A 75 18.58 -11.14 1.51
N ALA A 76 19.27 -10.74 0.46
CA ALA A 76 18.89 -9.61 -0.37
C ALA A 76 18.11 -10.09 -1.59
N VAL A 77 16.91 -9.57 -1.77
CA VAL A 77 16.01 -9.93 -2.87
C VAL A 77 15.55 -8.69 -3.64
N PRO A 78 15.30 -8.78 -4.95
CA PRO A 78 14.75 -7.69 -5.74
C PRO A 78 13.22 -7.65 -5.66
N ASP A 79 12.64 -6.58 -6.25
CA ASP A 79 11.22 -6.48 -6.61
C ASP A 79 10.25 -6.59 -5.43
N GLU A 80 10.60 -6.01 -4.26
CA GLU A 80 9.69 -5.92 -3.12
C GLU A 80 8.39 -5.20 -3.52
N GLU A 81 8.50 -4.05 -4.18
CA GLU A 81 7.40 -3.21 -4.68
C GLU A 81 6.53 -3.90 -5.77
N ALA A 82 6.98 -5.01 -6.31
CA ALA A 82 6.25 -5.84 -7.28
C ALA A 82 5.70 -7.13 -6.64
N ASN A 83 4.89 -7.00 -5.60
CA ASN A 83 4.31 -8.10 -4.81
C ASN A 83 5.36 -9.01 -4.17
N SER A 84 6.49 -8.46 -3.72
CA SER A 84 7.60 -9.22 -3.13
C SER A 84 8.08 -10.37 -4.02
N ALA A 85 8.15 -10.14 -5.34
CA ALA A 85 8.40 -11.18 -6.33
C ALA A 85 9.73 -11.90 -6.08
N GLY A 86 10.78 -11.16 -5.70
CA GLY A 86 12.07 -11.71 -5.36
C GLY A 86 12.03 -12.63 -4.13
N MET A 87 11.33 -12.23 -3.07
CA MET A 87 11.17 -13.05 -1.87
C MET A 87 10.39 -14.33 -2.17
N ILE A 88 9.24 -14.22 -2.85
CA ILE A 88 8.41 -15.37 -3.22
C ILE A 88 9.20 -16.33 -4.12
N GLY A 89 9.91 -15.80 -5.11
CA GLY A 89 10.69 -16.61 -6.06
C GLY A 89 11.87 -17.34 -5.40
N SER A 90 12.49 -16.74 -4.38
CA SER A 90 13.67 -17.29 -3.70
C SER A 90 13.36 -18.14 -2.47
N LEU A 91 12.11 -18.20 -2.01
CA LEU A 91 11.71 -18.88 -0.77
C LEU A 91 12.13 -20.36 -0.72
N ARG A 92 12.03 -21.06 -1.85
CA ARG A 92 12.46 -22.48 -1.93
C ARG A 92 13.96 -22.65 -1.69
N THR A 93 14.76 -21.75 -2.28
CA THR A 93 16.22 -21.73 -2.08
C THR A 93 16.56 -21.44 -0.63
N PHE A 94 15.87 -20.46 -0.02
CA PHE A 94 16.03 -20.16 1.39
C PHE A 94 15.75 -21.36 2.29
N LEU A 95 14.63 -22.04 2.07
CA LEU A 95 14.26 -23.24 2.84
C LEU A 95 15.25 -24.38 2.66
N HIS A 96 15.74 -24.59 1.44
CA HIS A 96 16.75 -25.61 1.14
C HIS A 96 18.06 -25.34 1.88
N ILE A 97 18.55 -24.09 1.88
CA ILE A 97 19.73 -23.70 2.67
C ILE A 97 19.51 -23.97 4.17
N CYS A 98 18.33 -23.60 4.69
CA CYS A 98 18.03 -23.86 6.11
C CYS A 98 18.03 -25.36 6.43
N GLU A 99 17.54 -26.21 5.53
CA GLU A 99 17.55 -27.67 5.70
C GLU A 99 18.97 -28.25 5.63
N GLU A 100 19.75 -27.89 4.61
CA GLU A 100 21.13 -28.37 4.42
C GLU A 100 22.06 -27.97 5.56
N GLU A 101 21.96 -26.72 6.00
CA GLU A 101 22.82 -26.17 7.06
C GLU A 101 22.22 -26.36 8.47
N HIS A 102 21.11 -27.10 8.57
CA HIS A 102 20.40 -27.35 9.83
C HIS A 102 20.05 -26.08 10.62
N LEU A 103 19.67 -25.01 9.90
CA LEU A 103 19.36 -23.72 10.50
C LEU A 103 17.91 -23.69 10.99
N LYS A 104 17.73 -23.12 12.18
CA LYS A 104 16.43 -22.76 12.72
C LYS A 104 16.29 -21.24 12.74
N VAL A 105 15.39 -20.72 11.94
CA VAL A 105 15.08 -19.29 11.96
C VAL A 105 14.46 -18.91 13.30
N VAL A 106 15.12 -18.00 14.03
CA VAL A 106 14.67 -17.53 15.35
C VAL A 106 14.20 -16.08 15.28
N ALA A 107 14.69 -15.30 14.31
CA ALA A 107 14.27 -13.94 14.05
C ALA A 107 14.49 -13.59 12.57
N ALA A 108 13.73 -12.63 12.08
CA ALA A 108 13.95 -11.97 10.80
C ALA A 108 13.98 -10.45 11.04
N LEU A 109 14.98 -9.79 10.47
CA LEU A 109 15.14 -8.35 10.53
C LEU A 109 14.99 -7.78 9.12
N THR A 110 14.21 -6.72 8.98
CA THR A 110 13.99 -6.02 7.72
C THR A 110 14.59 -4.62 7.80
N GLY A 111 15.39 -4.23 6.82
CA GLY A 111 16.11 -2.95 6.81
C GLY A 111 15.34 -1.82 6.14
N GLU A 112 14.01 -1.84 6.21
CA GLU A 112 13.16 -0.79 5.64
C GLU A 112 13.42 0.58 6.28
N PRO A 113 13.21 1.69 5.55
CA PRO A 113 13.44 3.02 6.07
C PRO A 113 12.51 3.30 7.26
N CYS A 114 13.10 3.89 8.29
CA CYS A 114 12.40 4.27 9.50
C CYS A 114 12.58 5.78 9.73
N PHE A 115 11.46 6.48 9.86
CA PHE A 115 11.44 7.93 10.02
C PHE A 115 11.20 8.31 11.48
N TRP A 116 11.71 9.47 11.87
CA TRP A 116 11.36 10.05 13.14
C TRP A 116 9.86 10.33 13.20
N THR A 117 9.26 10.03 14.34
CA THR A 117 7.87 10.46 14.57
C THR A 117 7.80 11.98 14.64
N ALA A 118 6.67 12.55 14.25
CA ALA A 118 6.46 13.99 14.42
C ALA A 118 6.51 14.37 15.91
N GLU A 119 7.26 15.42 16.23
CA GLU A 119 7.24 16.00 17.56
C GLU A 119 5.89 16.69 17.82
N THR A 120 5.33 16.42 19.00
CA THR A 120 4.11 17.08 19.48
C THR A 120 4.43 17.87 20.76
N LYS A 121 3.49 18.68 21.24
CA LYS A 121 3.67 19.42 22.50
C LYS A 121 3.92 18.55 23.72
N THR A 122 3.57 17.27 23.67
CA THR A 122 3.62 16.35 24.79
C THR A 122 4.48 15.11 24.54
N VAL A 123 4.84 14.84 23.29
CA VAL A 123 5.63 13.67 22.90
C VAL A 123 6.80 14.11 22.04
N PRO A 124 8.05 13.86 22.48
CA PRO A 124 9.23 14.16 21.68
C PRO A 124 9.28 13.30 20.42
N ALA A 125 9.97 13.77 19.41
CA ALA A 125 10.28 12.96 18.23
C ALA A 125 11.14 11.77 18.64
N VAL A 126 10.77 10.57 18.21
CA VAL A 126 11.53 9.34 18.46
C VAL A 126 11.75 8.60 17.14
N ARG A 127 12.85 7.86 17.05
CA ARG A 127 13.07 6.91 15.97
C ARG A 127 12.48 5.57 16.40
N PRO A 128 11.36 5.12 15.82
CA PRO A 128 10.76 3.85 16.17
C PRO A 128 11.56 2.68 15.58
N TYR A 129 11.45 1.52 16.18
CA TYR A 129 11.71 0.25 15.55
C TYR A 129 10.44 -0.61 15.69
N TYR A 130 10.17 -1.41 14.67
CA TYR A 130 8.94 -2.20 14.63
C TYR A 130 9.23 -3.63 15.03
N THR A 131 8.39 -4.20 15.90
CA THR A 131 8.48 -5.59 16.37
C THR A 131 7.46 -6.50 15.71
N GLY A 132 6.78 -6.02 14.71
CA GLY A 132 5.76 -6.72 13.94
C GLY A 132 5.30 -5.90 12.76
N THR A 133 4.35 -6.44 12.02
CA THR A 133 3.73 -5.78 10.88
C THR A 133 2.22 -5.80 11.00
N THR A 134 1.56 -4.82 10.40
CA THR A 134 0.12 -4.84 10.22
C THR A 134 -0.29 -5.86 9.16
N GLY A 135 -1.48 -6.43 9.31
CA GLY A 135 -2.11 -7.18 8.24
C GLY A 135 -2.61 -6.24 7.14
N LYS A 136 -2.63 -6.73 5.92
CA LYS A 136 -3.17 -6.05 4.76
C LYS A 136 -4.14 -6.98 4.03
N LEU A 137 -5.38 -6.56 3.90
CA LEU A 137 -6.41 -7.28 3.16
C LEU A 137 -6.91 -6.39 2.02
N MET A 138 -7.20 -7.01 0.89
CA MET A 138 -7.65 -6.29 -0.31
C MET A 138 -9.01 -6.85 -0.76
N PRO A 139 -10.12 -6.47 -0.10
CA PRO A 139 -11.45 -6.88 -0.53
C PRO A 139 -11.74 -6.32 -1.93
N PHE A 140 -12.18 -7.22 -2.80
CA PHE A 140 -12.54 -6.94 -4.18
C PHE A 140 -14.04 -7.07 -4.37
N PHE A 141 -14.66 -6.03 -4.94
CA PHE A 141 -16.06 -6.01 -5.28
C PHE A 141 -16.19 -6.05 -6.81
N TYR A 142 -17.02 -6.96 -7.28
CA TYR A 142 -17.38 -7.05 -8.69
C TYR A 142 -18.90 -7.00 -8.83
N ALA A 143 -19.39 -6.06 -9.62
CA ALA A 143 -20.82 -5.86 -9.84
C ALA A 143 -21.23 -6.25 -11.24
N PHE A 144 -22.30 -7.02 -11.32
CA PHE A 144 -23.01 -7.32 -12.55
C PHE A 144 -24.29 -6.48 -12.62
N GLY A 145 -24.50 -5.83 -13.74
CA GLY A 145 -25.67 -5.06 -14.07
C GLY A 145 -26.49 -5.72 -15.15
N LYS A 146 -27.32 -4.91 -15.79
CA LYS A 146 -28.09 -5.28 -16.96
C LYS A 146 -28.00 -4.16 -17.98
N SER A 147 -27.52 -4.48 -19.18
CA SER A 147 -27.43 -3.51 -20.27
C SER A 147 -28.82 -3.06 -20.74
N ALA A 148 -28.89 -1.80 -21.08
CA ALA A 148 -29.97 -1.19 -21.80
C ALA A 148 -29.45 0.02 -22.58
N HIS A 149 -30.04 0.35 -23.72
CA HIS A 149 -29.74 1.61 -24.37
C HIS A 149 -30.09 2.79 -23.47
N ILE A 150 -29.28 3.86 -23.45
CA ILE A 150 -29.46 4.96 -22.51
C ILE A 150 -30.87 5.61 -22.62
N GLY A 151 -31.48 5.62 -23.79
CA GLY A 151 -32.85 6.07 -23.98
C GLY A 151 -33.91 5.18 -23.30
N ASN A 152 -33.52 3.97 -22.87
CA ASN A 152 -34.33 3.02 -22.12
C ASN A 152 -33.68 2.68 -20.76
N TYR A 153 -33.08 3.67 -20.13
CA TYR A 153 -32.26 3.49 -18.91
C TYR A 153 -32.95 2.64 -17.83
N LEU A 154 -34.25 2.85 -17.63
CA LEU A 154 -35.03 2.16 -16.59
C LEU A 154 -35.28 0.66 -16.87
N HIS A 155 -34.96 0.18 -18.07
CA HIS A 155 -34.99 -1.25 -18.42
C HIS A 155 -33.67 -1.96 -18.11
N GLY A 156 -32.62 -1.18 -17.74
CA GLY A 156 -31.30 -1.66 -17.35
C GLY A 156 -31.04 -1.55 -15.84
N PHE A 157 -29.86 -1.99 -15.47
CA PHE A 157 -29.30 -1.80 -14.14
C PHE A 157 -27.80 -1.52 -14.27
N SER A 158 -27.35 -0.35 -13.79
CA SER A 158 -25.95 0.07 -13.93
C SER A 158 -25.05 -0.58 -12.87
N ALA A 159 -24.10 -1.38 -13.32
CA ALA A 159 -23.04 -1.88 -12.45
C ALA A 159 -22.18 -0.73 -11.88
N ALA A 160 -21.97 0.33 -12.66
CA ALA A 160 -21.24 1.52 -12.20
C ALA A 160 -21.97 2.23 -11.05
N LEU A 161 -23.31 2.30 -11.07
CA LEU A 161 -24.08 2.83 -9.95
C LEU A 161 -23.84 2.00 -8.69
N LEU A 162 -23.91 0.66 -8.79
CA LEU A 162 -23.71 -0.22 -7.63
C LEU A 162 -22.30 -0.09 -7.04
N ILE A 163 -21.26 -0.08 -7.86
CA ILE A 163 -19.88 0.10 -7.41
C ILE A 163 -19.67 1.48 -6.79
N SER A 164 -20.26 2.54 -7.36
CA SER A 164 -20.20 3.88 -6.78
C SER A 164 -20.80 3.93 -5.37
N GLU A 165 -21.96 3.27 -5.15
CA GLU A 165 -22.55 3.17 -3.82
C GLU A 165 -21.67 2.40 -2.84
N ILE A 166 -20.99 1.33 -3.30
CA ILE A 166 -20.03 0.58 -2.48
C ILE A 166 -18.87 1.49 -2.09
N VAL A 167 -18.27 2.21 -3.04
CA VAL A 167 -17.16 3.12 -2.76
C VAL A 167 -17.58 4.22 -1.79
N CYS A 168 -18.73 4.85 -1.98
CA CYS A 168 -19.24 5.88 -1.05
C CYS A 168 -19.47 5.37 0.38
N LEU A 169 -19.77 4.09 0.57
CA LEU A 169 -19.98 3.50 1.89
C LEU A 169 -18.70 2.95 2.52
N ALA A 170 -17.75 2.54 1.71
CA ALA A 170 -16.54 1.85 2.14
C ALA A 170 -15.36 2.81 2.40
N GLU A 171 -15.26 3.89 1.61
CA GLU A 171 -14.17 4.85 1.73
C GLU A 171 -14.18 5.49 3.10
N ALA A 172 -13.05 5.42 3.80
CA ALA A 172 -12.87 5.97 5.14
C ALA A 172 -13.87 5.45 6.19
N ASP A 173 -14.43 4.24 6.01
CA ASP A 173 -15.40 3.68 6.98
C ASP A 173 -14.74 3.41 8.33
N THR A 174 -15.23 4.12 9.35
CA THR A 174 -14.72 4.03 10.72
C THR A 174 -14.98 2.67 11.40
N ALA A 175 -15.87 1.83 10.87
CA ALA A 175 -16.13 0.48 11.38
C ALA A 175 -14.90 -0.44 11.31
N LEU A 176 -13.95 -0.13 10.43
CA LEU A 176 -12.70 -0.89 10.28
C LEU A 176 -11.49 -0.23 10.95
N TYR A 177 -11.64 0.90 11.62
CA TYR A 177 -10.53 1.46 12.39
C TYR A 177 -10.06 0.50 13.48
N GLU A 178 -8.75 0.40 13.63
CA GLU A 178 -8.08 -0.32 14.71
C GLU A 178 -6.92 0.51 15.24
N GLY A 179 -6.60 0.31 16.53
CA GLY A 179 -5.55 1.06 17.19
C GLY A 179 -6.05 2.37 17.82
N SER A 180 -5.12 3.13 18.37
CA SER A 180 -5.38 4.43 18.99
C SER A 180 -4.11 5.27 19.03
N GLY A 181 -4.25 6.58 19.03
CA GLY A 181 -3.10 7.48 19.08
C GLY A 181 -2.14 7.29 17.91
N LEU A 182 -0.86 7.03 18.20
CA LEU A 182 0.17 6.81 17.18
C LEU A 182 0.06 5.46 16.46
N ASP A 183 -0.64 4.49 17.06
CA ASP A 183 -0.84 3.15 16.50
C ASP A 183 -2.17 3.03 15.73
N LEU A 184 -2.85 4.15 15.47
CA LEU A 184 -4.09 4.16 14.72
C LEU A 184 -3.80 3.81 13.26
N LEU A 185 -4.41 2.73 12.77
CA LEU A 185 -4.29 2.31 11.38
C LEU A 185 -5.12 3.22 10.47
N ALA A 186 -4.67 3.37 9.22
CA ALA A 186 -5.42 4.09 8.21
C ALA A 186 -6.76 3.39 7.93
N PRO A 187 -7.82 4.16 7.62
CA PRO A 187 -9.11 3.59 7.24
C PRO A 187 -9.03 2.85 5.89
N PRO A 188 -10.09 2.11 5.54
CA PRO A 188 -10.22 1.57 4.20
C PRO A 188 -10.10 2.65 3.13
N ALA A 189 -9.34 2.37 2.09
CA ALA A 189 -9.16 3.26 0.96
C ALA A 189 -9.37 2.51 -0.36
N CYS A 190 -10.14 3.10 -1.27
CA CYS A 190 -10.33 2.57 -2.61
C CYS A 190 -9.06 2.78 -3.44
N LEU A 191 -8.45 1.70 -3.89
CA LEU A 191 -7.24 1.75 -4.70
C LEU A 191 -7.53 1.73 -6.20
N SER A 192 -8.65 1.17 -6.61
CA SER A 192 -9.09 1.16 -8.00
C SER A 192 -10.61 1.07 -8.07
N MET A 193 -11.17 1.76 -9.06
CA MET A 193 -12.57 1.68 -9.44
C MET A 193 -12.64 1.70 -10.98
N GLU A 194 -13.23 0.68 -11.56
CA GLU A 194 -13.28 0.52 -13.01
C GLU A 194 -14.68 0.16 -13.50
N VAL A 195 -15.04 0.70 -14.66
CA VAL A 195 -16.19 0.27 -15.46
C VAL A 195 -15.65 -0.53 -16.63
N HIS A 196 -15.96 -1.82 -16.66
CA HIS A 196 -15.44 -2.75 -17.66
C HIS A 196 -16.23 -2.62 -18.97
N ARG A 197 -15.67 -1.85 -19.91
CA ARG A 197 -16.20 -1.75 -21.28
C ARG A 197 -15.09 -1.40 -22.26
N ASN A 198 -15.23 -1.92 -23.45
CA ASN A 198 -14.33 -1.64 -24.55
C ASN A 198 -14.89 -0.51 -25.43
N GLY A 199 -14.26 0.66 -25.33
CA GLY A 199 -14.58 1.81 -26.17
C GLY A 199 -15.91 2.51 -25.82
N TYR A 200 -16.37 3.37 -26.71
CA TYR A 200 -17.60 4.13 -26.56
C TYR A 200 -18.84 3.26 -26.76
N SER A 201 -19.81 3.39 -25.88
CA SER A 201 -21.12 2.74 -25.98
C SER A 201 -22.19 3.60 -25.32
N VAL A 202 -23.34 3.71 -25.96
CA VAL A 202 -24.54 4.40 -25.43
C VAL A 202 -25.47 3.47 -24.66
N THR A 203 -24.86 2.52 -23.93
CA THR A 203 -25.59 1.56 -23.07
C THR A 203 -25.23 1.72 -21.60
N VAL A 204 -26.13 1.30 -20.73
CA VAL A 204 -25.89 1.18 -19.29
C VAL A 204 -24.78 0.15 -19.08
N PRO A 205 -23.75 0.44 -18.24
CA PRO A 205 -22.67 -0.50 -17.95
C PRO A 205 -23.16 -1.79 -17.29
N GLU A 206 -22.70 -2.93 -17.81
CA GLU A 206 -23.03 -4.26 -17.29
C GLU A 206 -22.08 -4.72 -16.21
N GLU A 207 -20.83 -4.28 -16.24
CA GLU A 207 -19.79 -4.74 -15.34
C GLU A 207 -18.97 -3.58 -14.81
N ALA A 208 -18.68 -3.62 -13.50
CA ALA A 208 -17.80 -2.68 -12.84
C ALA A 208 -17.17 -3.35 -11.63
N SER A 209 -16.01 -2.86 -11.21
CA SER A 209 -15.33 -3.36 -10.02
C SER A 209 -14.66 -2.27 -9.21
N ALA A 210 -14.38 -2.56 -7.95
CA ALA A 210 -13.50 -1.78 -7.10
C ALA A 210 -12.78 -2.68 -6.12
N TYR A 211 -11.55 -2.30 -5.72
CA TYR A 211 -10.89 -2.93 -4.61
C TYR A 211 -10.28 -1.91 -3.65
N PHE A 212 -10.17 -2.35 -2.41
CA PHE A 212 -9.76 -1.50 -1.30
C PHE A 212 -8.50 -2.04 -0.65
N ASN A 213 -7.75 -1.15 -0.01
CA ASN A 213 -6.74 -1.50 0.97
C ASN A 213 -7.38 -1.41 2.37
N VAL A 214 -7.30 -2.49 3.14
CA VAL A 214 -7.74 -2.56 4.53
C VAL A 214 -6.58 -3.03 5.38
N LEU A 215 -6.06 -2.15 6.23
CA LEU A 215 -5.05 -2.50 7.22
C LEU A 215 -5.72 -3.12 8.44
N THR A 216 -5.10 -4.16 9.00
CA THR A 216 -5.62 -4.88 10.17
C THR A 216 -4.52 -5.14 11.19
N ALA A 217 -4.87 -5.07 12.48
CA ALA A 217 -4.03 -5.49 13.60
C ALA A 217 -4.61 -6.75 14.26
N ALA A 218 -5.85 -6.68 14.71
CA ALA A 218 -6.55 -7.77 15.40
C ALA A 218 -7.69 -8.37 14.56
N LYS A 219 -8.28 -7.60 13.63
CA LYS A 219 -9.35 -8.10 12.76
C LYS A 219 -8.86 -9.22 11.85
N LYS A 220 -9.68 -10.26 11.76
CA LYS A 220 -9.44 -11.43 10.93
C LYS A 220 -10.03 -11.25 9.52
N PRO A 221 -9.59 -12.00 8.51
CA PRO A 221 -10.18 -11.97 7.18
C PRO A 221 -11.70 -12.14 7.17
N ALA A 222 -12.25 -12.96 8.08
CA ALA A 222 -13.70 -13.15 8.22
C ALA A 222 -14.45 -11.88 8.66
N ASP A 223 -13.82 -11.01 9.45
CA ASP A 223 -14.43 -9.77 9.90
C ASP A 223 -14.49 -8.75 8.75
N VAL A 224 -13.42 -8.66 7.96
CA VAL A 224 -13.37 -7.82 6.77
C VAL A 224 -14.34 -8.34 5.69
N LEU A 225 -14.45 -9.65 5.52
CA LEU A 225 -15.43 -10.24 4.60
C LEU A 225 -16.87 -9.92 5.02
N ARG A 226 -17.18 -10.02 6.30
CA ARG A 226 -18.49 -9.67 6.84
C ARG A 226 -18.82 -8.18 6.62
N TRP A 227 -17.85 -7.31 6.87
CA TRP A 227 -17.96 -5.89 6.56
C TRP A 227 -18.24 -5.66 5.08
N ALA A 228 -17.49 -6.31 4.18
CA ALA A 228 -17.67 -6.19 2.73
C ALA A 228 -19.08 -6.64 2.30
N GLN A 229 -19.58 -7.76 2.84
CA GLN A 229 -20.94 -8.25 2.58
C GLN A 229 -22.02 -7.25 3.05
N MET A 230 -21.87 -6.68 4.24
CA MET A 230 -22.79 -5.67 4.76
C MET A 230 -22.75 -4.40 3.91
N THR A 231 -21.60 -3.95 3.50
CA THR A 231 -21.40 -2.79 2.63
C THR A 231 -22.07 -3.02 1.28
N ALA A 232 -21.84 -4.17 0.66
CA ALA A 232 -22.49 -4.54 -0.61
C ALA A 232 -24.03 -4.58 -0.48
N ALA A 233 -24.56 -5.15 0.58
CA ALA A 233 -26.02 -5.19 0.83
C ALA A 233 -26.62 -3.79 1.00
N ARG A 234 -25.96 -2.90 1.76
CA ARG A 234 -26.37 -1.50 1.91
C ARG A 234 -26.32 -0.74 0.59
N ALA A 235 -25.25 -0.90 -0.18
CA ALA A 235 -25.08 -0.30 -1.50
C ALA A 235 -26.18 -0.74 -2.48
N ALA A 236 -26.51 -2.03 -2.49
CA ALA A 236 -27.59 -2.56 -3.33
C ALA A 236 -28.95 -1.96 -2.93
N ALA A 237 -29.22 -1.78 -1.65
CA ALA A 237 -30.45 -1.13 -1.17
C ALA A 237 -30.50 0.34 -1.60
N GLN A 238 -29.38 1.08 -1.54
CA GLN A 238 -29.30 2.47 -1.98
C GLN A 238 -29.49 2.60 -3.50
N ALA A 239 -28.80 1.77 -4.28
CA ALA A 239 -28.92 1.75 -5.73
C ALA A 239 -30.37 1.43 -6.14
N ARG A 240 -31.00 0.42 -5.52
CA ARG A 240 -32.42 0.10 -5.72
C ARG A 240 -33.33 1.29 -5.40
N SER A 241 -33.12 1.96 -4.27
CA SER A 241 -33.91 3.12 -3.88
C SER A 241 -33.84 4.27 -4.89
N LYS A 242 -32.64 4.52 -5.43
CA LYS A 242 -32.46 5.53 -6.51
C LYS A 242 -33.23 5.17 -7.76
N LEU A 243 -33.19 3.91 -8.19
CA LEU A 243 -33.92 3.45 -9.37
C LEU A 243 -35.43 3.46 -9.15
N MET A 244 -35.92 3.07 -7.99
CA MET A 244 -37.35 3.11 -7.68
C MET A 244 -37.88 4.55 -7.69
N ARG A 245 -37.15 5.53 -7.18
CA ARG A 245 -37.54 6.94 -7.29
C ARG A 245 -37.62 7.42 -8.73
N ALA A 246 -36.64 7.04 -9.57
CA ALA A 246 -36.65 7.37 -10.98
C ALA A 246 -37.82 6.73 -11.73
N LEU A 247 -38.17 5.47 -11.40
CA LEU A 247 -39.33 4.77 -11.98
C LEU A 247 -40.65 5.44 -11.58
N LEU A 248 -40.82 5.82 -10.32
CA LEU A 248 -42.02 6.50 -9.84
C LEU A 248 -42.21 7.86 -10.53
N PHE A 249 -41.12 8.63 -10.65
CA PHE A 249 -41.14 9.92 -11.38
C PHE A 249 -41.49 9.79 -12.88
N ALA A 250 -41.13 8.68 -13.51
CA ALA A 250 -41.43 8.44 -14.92
C ALA A 250 -42.88 7.93 -15.18
N GLN A 251 -43.66 7.65 -14.13
CA GLN A 251 -45.07 7.22 -14.22
C GLN A 251 -46.06 8.38 -14.05
N ASP A 252 -45.60 9.52 -13.52
CA ASP A 252 -46.35 10.78 -13.41
C ASP A 252 -46.19 11.61 -14.69
#